data_66bb444dda53e7363ba03d89808fc09d
#
_entry.id   66bb444dda53e7363ba03d89808fc09d
#
_cell.length_a   1.000
_cell.length_b   1.000
_cell.length_c   1.000
_cell.angle_alpha   90.00
_cell.angle_beta   90.00
_cell.angle_gamma   90.00
#
_symmetry.space_group_name_H-M   'P 1'
#
loop_
_entity.id
_entity.type
_entity.pdbx_description
1 polymer ?
#
loop_
_entity_poly.entity_id
_entity_poly.type
_entity_poly.pdbx_seq_one_letter_code
_entity_poly.pdbx_strand_id
1 'polypeptide(L)'
;GEEPDPFIQVKITADANADGAVDWQDAAIATRDVLRPFVGMNDTKNTVITRIPFNIVSQATHPFLRTLDDTKRIALATDNLGQQVLLKGYQSEGHDSAQGDYGNNYNERAGGLADLKKLVDAGKAWNATFGIHVNATESYSEAKCFSDGVNGYVDDAANGVAAPCELLSLI
;
A
#
# COMPACT_ATOMS: atom_id res chain seq x y z
N GLY A 1 -21.18 1.61 5.75
CA GLY A 1 -21.48 0.29 5.21
C GLY A 1 -21.83 -0.63 6.36
N GLU A 2 -22.77 -1.55 6.14
CA GLU A 2 -23.06 -2.56 7.14
C GLU A 2 -21.88 -3.52 7.26
N GLU A 3 -21.43 -3.79 8.47
CA GLU A 3 -20.46 -4.84 8.70
C GLU A 3 -21.14 -6.20 8.45
N PRO A 4 -20.45 -7.14 7.79
CA PRO A 4 -21.01 -8.47 7.59
C PRO A 4 -21.17 -9.18 8.94
N ASP A 5 -22.19 -10.00 9.03
CA ASP A 5 -22.42 -10.84 10.21
C ASP A 5 -21.17 -11.68 10.53
N PRO A 6 -20.82 -11.80 11.79
CA PRO A 6 -19.71 -12.66 12.21
C PRO A 6 -20.01 -14.12 11.83
N PHE A 7 -19.04 -14.80 11.27
CA PHE A 7 -19.14 -16.22 10.94
C PHE A 7 -17.89 -16.99 11.35
N ILE A 8 -18.06 -18.26 11.61
CA ILE A 8 -16.95 -19.19 11.90
C ILE A 8 -16.98 -20.28 10.82
N GLN A 9 -15.83 -20.57 10.25
CA GLN A 9 -15.65 -21.65 9.32
C GLN A 9 -14.62 -22.64 9.88
N VAL A 10 -14.97 -23.91 9.93
CA VAL A 10 -14.09 -25.00 10.41
C VAL A 10 -13.90 -25.99 9.27
N LYS A 11 -12.66 -26.39 9.03
CA LYS A 11 -12.33 -27.44 8.09
C LYS A 11 -11.57 -28.54 8.80
N ILE A 12 -12.04 -29.78 8.65
CA ILE A 12 -11.37 -30.99 9.14
C ILE A 12 -10.54 -31.54 7.98
N THR A 13 -9.31 -31.89 8.25
CA THR A 13 -8.39 -32.48 7.28
C THR A 13 -7.82 -33.81 7.80
N ALA A 14 -7.24 -34.56 6.89
CA ALA A 14 -6.41 -35.71 7.14
C ALA A 14 -5.01 -35.44 6.59
N ASP A 15 -4.20 -36.45 6.40
CA ASP A 15 -2.89 -36.36 5.72
C ASP A 15 -3.09 -35.89 4.27
N ALA A 16 -3.03 -34.58 4.05
CA ALA A 16 -3.32 -33.93 2.78
C ALA A 16 -2.08 -33.89 1.84
N ASN A 17 -0.89 -34.02 2.41
CA ASN A 17 0.38 -34.03 1.65
C ASN A 17 0.90 -35.46 1.41
N ALA A 18 0.24 -36.48 2.00
CA ALA A 18 0.57 -37.90 1.87
C ALA A 18 1.99 -38.27 2.37
N ASP A 19 2.43 -37.64 3.46
CA ASP A 19 3.72 -37.93 4.09
C ASP A 19 3.66 -38.97 5.21
N GLY A 20 2.44 -39.41 5.57
CA GLY A 20 2.17 -40.41 6.59
C GLY A 20 1.95 -39.84 7.99
N ALA A 21 1.91 -38.53 8.14
CA ALA A 21 1.58 -37.83 9.38
C ALA A 21 0.38 -36.90 9.19
N VAL A 22 -0.27 -36.52 10.26
CA VAL A 22 -1.29 -35.44 10.24
C VAL A 22 -0.78 -34.33 11.14
N ASP A 23 -0.37 -33.24 10.53
CA ASP A 23 0.27 -32.15 11.24
C ASP A 23 -0.16 -30.75 10.74
N TRP A 24 0.61 -29.73 11.11
CA TRP A 24 0.33 -28.35 10.74
C TRP A 24 0.37 -28.09 9.23
N GLN A 25 1.12 -28.89 8.44
CA GLN A 25 1.21 -28.73 6.99
C GLN A 25 -0.12 -29.08 6.34
N ASP A 26 -0.79 -30.15 6.83
CA ASP A 26 -2.12 -30.53 6.37
C ASP A 26 -3.15 -29.47 6.69
N ALA A 27 -3.09 -28.92 7.90
CA ALA A 27 -3.94 -27.82 8.32
C ALA A 27 -3.71 -26.58 7.42
N ALA A 28 -2.48 -26.27 7.08
CA ALA A 28 -2.15 -25.14 6.18
C ALA A 28 -2.69 -25.38 4.76
N ILE A 29 -2.58 -26.60 4.23
CA ILE A 29 -3.15 -26.97 2.94
C ILE A 29 -4.67 -26.85 2.95
N ALA A 30 -5.32 -27.36 3.98
CA ALA A 30 -6.77 -27.32 4.14
C ALA A 30 -7.30 -25.87 4.27
N THR A 31 -6.55 -25.00 4.95
CA THR A 31 -6.92 -23.60 5.15
C THR A 31 -7.00 -22.81 3.87
N ARG A 32 -6.28 -23.18 2.82
CA ARG A 32 -6.32 -22.51 1.52
C ARG A 32 -7.72 -22.40 0.94
N ASP A 33 -8.55 -23.41 1.18
CA ASP A 33 -9.92 -23.44 0.64
C ASP A 33 -10.89 -22.52 1.42
N VAL A 34 -10.57 -22.20 2.67
CA VAL A 34 -11.39 -21.32 3.51
C VAL A 34 -10.94 -19.86 3.46
N LEU A 35 -9.69 -19.62 3.06
CA LEU A 35 -9.19 -18.27 2.86
C LEU A 35 -9.87 -17.63 1.64
N ARG A 36 -10.42 -16.44 1.85
CA ARG A 36 -10.91 -15.65 0.72
C ARG A 36 -9.72 -15.28 -0.17
N PRO A 37 -9.80 -15.49 -1.48
CA PRO A 37 -8.76 -15.01 -2.38
C PRO A 37 -8.67 -13.48 -2.25
N PHE A 38 -7.49 -12.98 -1.95
CA PHE A 38 -7.25 -11.54 -1.92
C PHE A 38 -7.28 -10.97 -3.34
N VAL A 39 -7.80 -9.75 -3.48
CA VAL A 39 -7.74 -9.01 -4.73
C VAL A 39 -6.27 -8.89 -5.15
N GLY A 40 -5.95 -9.20 -6.41
CA GLY A 40 -4.58 -9.20 -6.92
C GLY A 40 -3.73 -10.42 -6.54
N MET A 41 -4.28 -11.42 -5.86
CA MET A 41 -3.53 -12.63 -5.47
C MET A 41 -2.88 -13.34 -6.67
N ASN A 42 -3.50 -13.30 -7.84
CA ASN A 42 -2.95 -13.91 -9.04
C ASN A 42 -1.79 -13.09 -9.63
N ASP A 43 -1.79 -11.80 -9.42
CA ASP A 43 -0.75 -10.90 -9.94
C ASP A 43 0.57 -11.09 -9.18
N THR A 44 0.49 -11.50 -7.90
CA THR A 44 1.69 -11.78 -7.09
C THR A 44 2.52 -12.96 -7.58
N LYS A 45 1.95 -13.86 -8.38
CA LYS A 45 2.68 -15.01 -8.95
C LYS A 45 3.82 -14.58 -9.87
N ASN A 46 3.69 -13.42 -10.49
CA ASN A 46 4.69 -12.86 -11.39
C ASN A 46 5.58 -11.81 -10.72
N THR A 47 5.35 -11.56 -9.43
CA THR A 47 6.12 -10.59 -8.65
C THR A 47 7.21 -11.32 -7.88
N VAL A 48 8.44 -11.06 -8.23
CA VAL A 48 9.61 -11.71 -7.61
C VAL A 48 10.39 -10.80 -6.69
N ILE A 49 10.18 -9.50 -6.83
CA ILE A 49 10.87 -8.49 -6.03
C ILE A 49 9.84 -7.58 -5.40
N THR A 50 9.87 -7.49 -4.07
CA THR A 50 9.10 -6.51 -3.31
C THR A 50 10.05 -5.60 -2.55
N ARG A 51 9.86 -4.28 -2.66
CA ARG A 51 10.70 -3.29 -1.97
C ARG A 51 9.90 -2.10 -1.49
N ILE A 52 10.44 -1.39 -0.52
CA ILE A 52 9.81 -0.25 0.13
C ILE A 52 10.78 0.95 0.07
N PRO A 53 10.76 1.78 -0.97
CA PRO A 53 11.43 3.07 -0.96
C PRO A 53 10.84 3.93 0.15
N PHE A 54 11.67 4.32 1.10
CA PHE A 54 11.22 4.94 2.32
C PHE A 54 11.75 6.38 2.43
N ASN A 55 10.84 7.35 2.40
CA ASN A 55 11.13 8.75 2.69
C ASN A 55 10.79 9.05 4.15
N ILE A 56 11.82 9.17 4.96
CA ILE A 56 11.71 9.54 6.38
C ILE A 56 11.31 11.01 6.47
N VAL A 57 10.58 11.36 7.51
CA VAL A 57 10.17 12.74 7.81
C VAL A 57 11.30 13.74 7.53
N SER A 58 10.98 14.78 6.77
CA SER A 58 11.90 15.87 6.38
C SER A 58 13.15 15.45 5.59
N GLN A 59 13.28 14.19 5.23
CA GLN A 59 14.41 13.66 4.47
C GLN A 59 13.89 12.90 3.25
N ALA A 60 14.11 13.43 2.07
CA ALA A 60 13.82 12.74 0.82
C ALA A 60 14.92 11.70 0.53
N THR A 61 14.95 10.62 1.29
CA THR A 61 15.97 9.57 1.17
C THR A 61 15.81 8.77 -0.13
N HIS A 62 14.59 8.67 -0.64
CA HIS A 62 14.24 8.01 -1.89
C HIS A 62 13.35 8.91 -2.77
N PRO A 63 13.89 9.99 -3.37
CA PRO A 63 13.13 10.81 -4.32
C PRO A 63 12.51 9.95 -5.41
N PHE A 64 11.36 10.37 -5.93
CA PHE A 64 10.58 9.55 -6.88
C PHE A 64 11.37 9.18 -8.13
N LEU A 65 12.15 10.10 -8.68
CA LEU A 65 12.98 9.81 -9.86
C LEU A 65 14.16 8.88 -9.55
N ARG A 66 14.72 8.93 -8.34
CA ARG A 66 15.70 7.94 -7.90
C ARG A 66 15.05 6.55 -7.79
N THR A 67 13.84 6.49 -7.25
CA THR A 67 13.07 5.24 -7.18
C THR A 67 12.80 4.68 -8.58
N LEU A 68 12.55 5.54 -9.58
CA LEU A 68 12.43 5.11 -10.97
C LEU A 68 13.74 4.55 -11.54
N ASP A 69 14.88 5.19 -11.26
CA ASP A 69 16.18 4.70 -11.72
C ASP A 69 16.52 3.34 -11.06
N ASP A 70 16.23 3.18 -9.78
CA ASP A 70 16.39 1.89 -9.10
C ASP A 70 15.48 0.82 -9.69
N THR A 71 14.24 1.18 -10.07
CA THR A 71 13.30 0.27 -10.75
C THR A 71 13.88 -0.22 -12.07
N LYS A 72 14.45 0.69 -12.88
CA LYS A 72 15.11 0.34 -14.14
C LYS A 72 16.32 -0.57 -13.93
N ARG A 73 17.18 -0.24 -12.96
CA ARG A 73 18.38 -1.03 -12.64
C ARG A 73 18.03 -2.45 -12.22
N ILE A 74 17.00 -2.60 -11.38
CA ILE A 74 16.51 -3.90 -10.92
C ILE A 74 15.96 -4.69 -12.11
N ALA A 75 15.12 -4.08 -12.95
CA ALA A 75 14.60 -4.73 -14.15
C ALA A 75 15.72 -5.25 -15.05
N LEU A 76 16.73 -4.44 -15.32
CA LEU A 76 17.88 -4.82 -16.15
C LEU A 76 18.74 -5.92 -15.50
N ALA A 77 18.86 -5.92 -14.17
CA ALA A 77 19.65 -6.93 -13.45
C ALA A 77 18.92 -8.27 -13.26
N THR A 78 17.62 -8.32 -13.52
CA THR A 78 16.76 -9.47 -13.24
C THR A 78 15.98 -9.95 -14.47
N ASP A 79 16.43 -9.63 -15.67
CA ASP A 79 15.73 -9.97 -16.90
C ASP A 79 14.26 -9.53 -16.90
N ASN A 80 14.02 -8.34 -16.38
CA ASN A 80 12.70 -7.71 -16.28
C ASN A 80 11.69 -8.49 -15.42
N LEU A 81 12.14 -9.11 -14.34
CA LEU A 81 11.24 -9.74 -13.38
C LEU A 81 10.29 -8.70 -12.74
N GLY A 82 9.07 -9.15 -12.42
CA GLY A 82 8.03 -8.32 -11.82
C GLY A 82 8.45 -7.71 -10.48
N GLN A 83 8.19 -6.42 -10.30
CA GLN A 83 8.49 -5.68 -9.08
C GLN A 83 7.22 -5.14 -8.44
N GLN A 84 7.11 -5.24 -7.12
CA GLN A 84 6.13 -4.53 -6.33
C GLN A 84 6.84 -3.50 -5.47
N VAL A 85 6.49 -2.24 -5.65
CA VAL A 85 7.16 -1.10 -5.04
C VAL A 85 6.18 -0.35 -4.16
N LEU A 86 6.32 -0.47 -2.84
CA LEU A 86 5.48 0.24 -1.87
C LEU A 86 6.13 1.55 -1.49
N LEU A 87 5.57 2.66 -1.95
CA LEU A 87 6.08 4.00 -1.66
C LEU A 87 5.67 4.40 -0.24
N LYS A 88 6.64 4.47 0.66
CA LYS A 88 6.43 4.91 2.04
C LYS A 88 6.94 6.34 2.23
N GLY A 89 6.06 7.23 2.69
CA GLY A 89 6.38 8.65 2.80
C GLY A 89 6.23 9.41 1.48
N TYR A 90 5.21 9.09 0.69
CA TYR A 90 4.87 9.76 -0.57
C TYR A 90 4.22 11.14 -0.36
N GLN A 91 3.67 11.38 0.82
CA GLN A 91 2.90 12.56 1.18
C GLN A 91 3.67 13.52 2.08
N SER A 92 3.26 14.79 2.07
CA SER A 92 3.73 15.86 2.96
C SER A 92 5.26 15.89 3.14
N GLU A 93 5.74 15.78 4.36
CA GLU A 93 7.16 15.76 4.73
C GLU A 93 7.79 14.35 4.70
N GLY A 94 7.02 13.31 4.38
CA GLY A 94 7.45 11.93 4.37
C GLY A 94 6.64 11.03 5.29
N HIS A 95 7.21 9.90 5.67
CA HIS A 95 6.54 8.94 6.56
C HIS A 95 6.20 9.57 7.90
N ASP A 96 5.02 9.23 8.40
CA ASP A 96 4.43 9.73 9.64
C ASP A 96 4.25 11.26 9.65
N SER A 97 3.90 11.84 8.49
CA SER A 97 3.57 13.25 8.37
C SER A 97 2.23 13.43 7.69
N ALA A 98 1.42 14.37 8.20
CA ALA A 98 0.12 14.75 7.67
C ALA A 98 -0.82 13.58 7.38
N GLN A 99 -0.89 12.60 8.28
CA GLN A 99 -1.85 11.50 8.17
C GLN A 99 -3.27 12.04 8.12
N GLY A 100 -4.04 11.52 7.17
CA GLY A 100 -5.33 12.03 6.74
C GLY A 100 -5.30 12.69 5.36
N ASP A 101 -4.21 13.32 4.97
CA ASP A 101 -4.01 13.89 3.64
C ASP A 101 -3.58 12.81 2.64
N TYR A 102 -4.45 11.88 2.29
CA TYR A 102 -4.10 10.79 1.37
C TYR A 102 -3.95 11.25 -0.08
N GLY A 103 -4.49 12.40 -0.43
CA GLY A 103 -4.33 13.09 -1.70
C GLY A 103 -4.02 14.57 -1.51
N ASN A 104 -3.64 15.26 -2.58
CA ASN A 104 -3.41 16.72 -2.60
C ASN A 104 -2.33 17.27 -1.66
N ASN A 105 -1.53 16.41 -1.04
CA ASN A 105 -0.41 16.79 -0.19
C ASN A 105 0.77 15.86 -0.42
N TYR A 106 1.43 16.03 -1.55
CA TYR A 106 2.54 15.19 -1.98
C TYR A 106 3.87 15.68 -1.42
N ASN A 107 4.80 14.77 -1.24
CA ASN A 107 6.15 15.08 -0.74
C ASN A 107 6.95 15.86 -1.79
N GLU A 108 6.96 17.18 -1.65
CA GLU A 108 7.67 18.08 -2.56
C GLU A 108 9.18 17.86 -2.53
N ARG A 109 9.75 17.47 -1.41
CA ARG A 109 11.18 17.15 -1.29
C ARG A 109 11.55 15.88 -2.07
N ALA A 110 10.60 14.97 -2.22
CA ALA A 110 10.77 13.76 -3.01
C ALA A 110 10.48 13.97 -4.51
N GLY A 111 10.02 15.17 -4.91
CA GLY A 111 9.72 15.54 -6.28
C GLY A 111 8.25 15.87 -6.57
N GLY A 112 7.40 15.87 -5.53
CA GLY A 112 6.00 16.26 -5.64
C GLY A 112 5.18 15.37 -6.57
N LEU A 113 3.97 15.83 -6.89
CA LEU A 113 3.04 15.10 -7.76
C LEU A 113 3.60 14.82 -9.16
N ALA A 114 4.36 15.77 -9.73
CA ALA A 114 4.86 15.63 -11.08
C ALA A 114 5.82 14.44 -11.23
N ASP A 115 6.77 14.32 -10.32
CA ASP A 115 7.73 13.22 -10.33
C ASP A 115 7.10 11.90 -9.89
N LEU A 116 6.11 11.93 -8.98
CA LEU A 116 5.34 10.76 -8.60
C LEU A 116 4.57 10.19 -9.80
N LYS A 117 3.87 11.02 -10.57
CA LYS A 117 3.21 10.59 -11.81
C LYS A 117 4.19 10.00 -12.80
N LYS A 118 5.32 10.68 -13.01
CA LYS A 118 6.38 10.20 -13.91
C LYS A 118 6.95 8.84 -13.48
N LEU A 119 7.13 8.64 -12.16
CA LEU A 119 7.55 7.34 -11.60
C LEU A 119 6.54 6.26 -11.96
N VAL A 120 5.27 6.47 -11.66
CA VAL A 120 4.20 5.48 -11.86
C VAL A 120 4.03 5.15 -13.34
N ASP A 121 4.00 6.17 -14.20
CA ASP A 121 3.79 5.96 -15.63
C ASP A 121 4.99 5.29 -16.32
N ALA A 122 6.20 5.77 -16.06
CA ALA A 122 7.40 5.22 -16.69
C ALA A 122 7.79 3.85 -16.10
N GLY A 123 7.49 3.61 -14.83
CA GLY A 123 7.83 2.36 -14.17
C GLY A 123 7.09 1.14 -14.71
N LYS A 124 5.91 1.34 -15.30
CA LYS A 124 5.14 0.26 -15.97
C LYS A 124 5.95 -0.43 -17.07
N ALA A 125 6.77 0.32 -17.80
CA ALA A 125 7.65 -0.24 -18.83
C ALA A 125 8.73 -1.18 -18.28
N TRP A 126 8.95 -1.16 -16.96
CA TRP A 126 9.94 -1.97 -16.24
C TRP A 126 9.28 -3.04 -15.38
N ASN A 127 8.09 -3.46 -15.74
CA ASN A 127 7.30 -4.49 -15.07
C ASN A 127 7.14 -4.22 -13.56
N ALA A 128 6.94 -2.95 -13.19
CA ALA A 128 6.78 -2.53 -11.81
C ALA A 128 5.35 -2.06 -11.52
N THR A 129 4.80 -2.52 -10.40
CA THR A 129 3.55 -2.04 -9.82
C THR A 129 3.87 -1.20 -8.59
N PHE A 130 3.22 -0.05 -8.48
CA PHE A 130 3.42 0.87 -7.37
C PHE A 130 2.21 0.89 -6.46
N GLY A 131 2.46 0.80 -5.16
CA GLY A 131 1.49 1.00 -4.10
C GLY A 131 1.95 2.13 -3.19
N ILE A 132 1.04 2.64 -2.37
CA ILE A 132 1.33 3.64 -1.35
C ILE A 132 1.07 3.08 0.04
N HIS A 133 1.89 3.49 1.02
CA HIS A 133 1.64 3.22 2.43
C HIS A 133 0.86 4.37 3.02
N VAL A 134 -0.26 4.07 3.64
CA VAL A 134 -1.08 5.01 4.40
C VAL A 134 -1.35 4.47 5.79
N ASN A 135 -1.48 5.36 6.76
CA ASN A 135 -1.98 5.04 8.10
C ASN A 135 -3.37 5.68 8.24
N ALA A 136 -4.38 4.85 8.36
CA ALA A 136 -5.78 5.27 8.46
C ALA A 136 -6.29 5.36 9.92
N THR A 137 -5.44 5.04 10.89
CA THR A 137 -5.80 5.02 12.31
C THR A 137 -5.28 6.22 13.09
N GLU A 138 -4.44 7.04 12.46
CA GLU A 138 -3.83 8.23 13.05
C GLU A 138 -4.15 9.47 12.25
N SER A 139 -4.21 10.60 12.94
CA SER A 139 -4.41 11.92 12.36
C SER A 139 -3.41 12.90 12.96
N TYR A 140 -2.79 13.70 12.12
CA TYR A 140 -1.77 14.66 12.54
C TYR A 140 -2.26 16.10 12.34
N SER A 141 -1.94 16.94 13.30
CA SER A 141 -2.40 18.33 13.32
C SER A 141 -1.88 19.18 12.15
N GLU A 142 -0.79 18.77 11.52
CA GLU A 142 -0.25 19.44 10.33
C GLU A 142 -0.92 19.00 9.02
N ALA A 143 -1.82 18.01 9.05
CA ALA A 143 -2.60 17.65 7.89
C ALA A 143 -3.54 18.79 7.48
N LYS A 144 -3.66 19.06 6.18
CA LYS A 144 -4.57 20.09 5.66
C LYS A 144 -6.03 19.81 5.97
N CYS A 145 -6.37 18.54 6.11
CA CYS A 145 -7.70 18.08 6.48
C CYS A 145 -7.91 17.95 7.98
N PHE A 146 -6.94 18.35 8.82
CA PHE A 146 -7.10 18.35 10.26
C PHE A 146 -7.96 19.53 10.72
N SER A 147 -8.87 19.28 11.66
CA SER A 147 -9.69 20.30 12.31
C SER A 147 -9.70 20.09 13.81
N ASP A 148 -9.48 21.15 14.57
CA ASP A 148 -9.47 21.14 16.04
C ASP A 148 -10.84 20.83 16.67
N GLY A 149 -11.91 20.85 15.88
CA GLY A 149 -13.28 20.77 16.38
C GLY A 149 -13.82 19.35 16.61
N VAL A 150 -13.36 18.35 15.88
CA VAL A 150 -13.90 16.98 15.99
C VAL A 150 -12.83 15.96 15.59
N ASN A 151 -12.09 15.43 16.55
CA ASN A 151 -11.20 14.29 16.37
C ASN A 151 -10.37 14.29 15.07
N GLY A 152 -10.01 15.44 14.58
CA GLY A 152 -8.97 15.58 13.62
C GLY A 152 -9.30 15.52 12.13
N TYR A 153 -10.56 15.43 11.72
CA TYR A 153 -10.89 15.48 10.30
C TYR A 153 -11.84 16.61 9.98
N VAL A 154 -11.50 17.38 8.94
CA VAL A 154 -12.39 18.44 8.46
C VAL A 154 -13.60 17.81 7.84
N ASP A 155 -14.65 18.24 8.39
CA ASP A 155 -15.96 18.10 7.87
C ASP A 155 -16.18 18.89 6.59
N ASP A 156 -16.93 18.32 5.67
CA ASP A 156 -17.76 19.09 4.77
C ASP A 156 -18.72 19.91 5.63
N ALA A 157 -18.47 21.20 5.70
CA ALA A 157 -19.05 22.15 6.64
C ALA A 157 -20.59 22.25 6.65
N ALA A 158 -21.26 21.45 5.83
CA ALA A 158 -22.71 21.42 5.73
C ALA A 158 -23.38 20.33 6.58
N ASN A 159 -22.71 19.25 6.96
CA ASN A 159 -23.38 18.07 7.50
C ASN A 159 -22.75 17.43 8.75
N GLY A 160 -21.67 17.95 9.31
CA GLY A 160 -21.06 17.44 10.55
C GLY A 160 -20.46 16.01 10.40
N VAL A 161 -20.09 15.61 9.21
CA VAL A 161 -19.47 14.30 8.93
C VAL A 161 -18.08 14.49 8.34
N ALA A 162 -17.08 13.99 9.03
CA ALA A 162 -15.70 14.05 8.54
C ALA A 162 -15.60 13.42 7.15
N ALA A 163 -15.39 14.24 6.13
CA ALA A 163 -15.08 13.75 4.82
C ALA A 163 -13.64 13.21 4.84
N PRO A 164 -13.40 11.96 4.46
CA PRO A 164 -12.04 11.51 4.22
C PRO A 164 -11.42 12.40 3.15
N CYS A 165 -10.21 12.89 3.38
CA CYS A 165 -9.46 13.57 2.35
C CYS A 165 -9.46 12.69 1.11
N GLU A 166 -9.86 13.24 -0.03
CA GLU A 166 -10.08 12.45 -1.25
C GLU A 166 -8.89 11.57 -1.55
N LEU A 167 -9.12 10.29 -1.55
CA LEU A 167 -8.17 9.30 -2.07
C LEU A 167 -8.15 9.50 -3.59
N LEU A 168 -7.16 10.21 -4.08
CA LEU A 168 -6.93 10.25 -5.52
C LEU A 168 -6.63 8.82 -5.98
N SER A 169 -7.46 8.32 -6.87
CA SER A 169 -7.15 7.12 -7.64
C SER A 169 -5.91 7.40 -8.48
N LEU A 170 -4.74 7.05 -7.95
CA LEU A 170 -3.45 7.13 -8.63
C LEU A 170 -3.18 5.90 -9.49
N ILE A 171 -4.23 5.14 -9.82
CA ILE A 171 -4.12 3.91 -10.61
C ILE A 171 -4.86 4.08 -11.92
#